data_9cca3fe64427b99870aab592cebf2cc5
#
_entry.id   9cca3fe64427b99870aab592cebf2cc5
#
_cell.length_a   1.000
_cell.length_b   1.000
_cell.length_c   1.000
_cell.angle_alpha   90.00
_cell.angle_beta   90.00
_cell.angle_gamma   90.00
#
_symmetry.space_group_name_H-M   'P 1'
#
loop_
_entity.id
_entity.type
_entity.pdbx_description
1 polymer ?
#
loop_
_entity_poly.entity_id
_entity_poly.type
_entity_poly.pdbx_seq_one_letter_code
_entity_poly.pdbx_strand_id
1 'polypeptide(L)'
;MIDFAEMLAGYRRFRETGWAQQRDRWDELNEGQSPRVMVIACSDSRVDPAQIFDTSPGEIFVVRNVAALVPPFETTPVRHGVSAALEFAVQV
;
A
#
# COMPACT_ATOMS: atom_id res chain seq x y z
N MET A 1 -5.04 13.03 18.49
CA MET A 1 -4.56 11.71 18.06
C MET A 1 -5.74 10.75 18.05
N ILE A 2 -5.89 9.95 17.01
CA ILE A 2 -7.03 9.03 16.88
C ILE A 2 -6.86 7.82 17.82
N ASP A 3 -7.91 7.42 18.51
CA ASP A 3 -7.93 6.20 19.30
C ASP A 3 -8.55 5.02 18.51
N PHE A 4 -8.57 3.85 19.11
CA PHE A 4 -9.06 2.67 18.43
C PHE A 4 -10.55 2.75 18.09
N ALA A 5 -11.36 3.32 18.97
CA ALA A 5 -12.79 3.49 18.73
C ALA A 5 -13.04 4.45 17.56
N GLU A 6 -12.26 5.50 17.46
CA GLU A 6 -12.33 6.43 16.32
C GLU A 6 -11.90 5.78 15.02
N MET A 7 -10.92 4.88 15.06
CA MET A 7 -10.53 4.10 13.89
C MET A 7 -11.66 3.20 13.40
N LEU A 8 -12.36 2.55 14.30
CA LEU A 8 -13.52 1.72 13.94
C LEU A 8 -14.65 2.56 13.33
N ALA A 9 -14.90 3.74 13.88
CA ALA A 9 -15.88 4.68 13.31
C ALA A 9 -15.47 5.12 11.91
N GLY A 10 -14.15 5.37 11.71
CA GLY A 10 -13.60 5.69 10.40
C GLY A 10 -13.78 4.56 9.38
N TYR A 11 -13.59 3.33 9.81
CA TYR A 11 -13.84 2.17 8.94
C TYR A 11 -15.30 2.08 8.51
N ARG A 12 -16.24 2.37 9.42
CA ARG A 12 -17.67 2.39 9.07
C ARG A 12 -17.96 3.46 8.03
N ARG A 13 -17.38 4.66 8.20
CA ARG A 13 -17.53 5.73 7.19
C ARG A 13 -16.93 5.30 5.85
N PHE A 14 -15.78 4.63 5.86
CA PHE A 14 -15.18 4.10 4.65
C PHE A 14 -16.15 3.15 3.92
N ARG A 15 -16.78 2.22 4.64
CA ARG A 15 -17.74 1.28 4.04
C ARG A 15 -18.95 1.97 3.46
N GLU A 16 -19.46 2.99 4.15
CA GLU A 16 -20.68 3.68 3.75
C GLU A 16 -20.46 4.68 2.60
N THR A 17 -19.27 5.27 2.52
CA THR A 17 -18.97 6.31 1.52
C THR A 17 -17.78 5.93 0.62
N GLY A 18 -16.58 5.82 1.16
CA GLY A 18 -15.38 5.60 0.36
C GLY A 18 -15.41 4.31 -0.46
N TRP A 19 -15.76 3.21 0.18
CA TRP A 19 -15.87 1.92 -0.50
C TRP A 19 -17.04 1.92 -1.49
N ALA A 20 -18.17 2.47 -1.10
CA ALA A 20 -19.36 2.50 -1.95
C ALA A 20 -19.15 3.38 -3.19
N GLN A 21 -18.43 4.50 -3.06
CA GLN A 21 -18.14 5.40 -4.17
C GLN A 21 -17.17 4.78 -5.18
N GLN A 22 -16.31 3.87 -4.73
CA GLN A 22 -15.33 3.20 -5.58
C GLN A 22 -15.63 1.71 -5.75
N ARG A 23 -16.89 1.33 -5.64
CA ARG A 23 -17.27 -0.09 -5.65
C ARG A 23 -16.82 -0.80 -6.92
N ASP A 24 -16.96 -0.18 -8.07
CA ASP A 24 -16.50 -0.77 -9.32
C ASP A 24 -15.01 -1.02 -9.31
N ARG A 25 -14.23 -0.09 -8.73
CA ARG A 25 -12.79 -0.25 -8.60
C ARG A 25 -12.44 -1.42 -7.67
N TRP A 26 -13.13 -1.53 -6.53
CA TRP A 26 -12.92 -2.66 -5.61
C TRP A 26 -13.30 -3.99 -6.25
N ASP A 27 -14.37 -4.02 -7.04
CA ASP A 27 -14.78 -5.22 -7.76
C ASP A 27 -13.74 -5.64 -8.80
N GLU A 28 -13.15 -4.68 -9.53
CA GLU A 28 -12.03 -4.95 -10.44
C GLU A 28 -10.84 -5.56 -9.70
N LEU A 29 -10.54 -5.09 -8.49
CA LEU A 29 -9.41 -5.57 -7.71
C LEU A 29 -9.60 -7.00 -7.21
N ASN A 30 -10.83 -7.52 -7.18
CA ASN A 30 -11.06 -8.94 -6.90
C ASN A 30 -10.43 -9.85 -7.96
N GLU A 31 -10.27 -9.35 -9.18
CA GLU A 31 -9.62 -10.09 -10.27
C GLU A 31 -8.12 -9.94 -10.29
N GLY A 32 -7.56 -9.05 -9.46
CA GLY A 32 -6.14 -8.80 -9.35
C GLY A 32 -5.78 -7.33 -9.53
N GLN A 33 -4.49 -7.06 -9.54
CA GLN A 33 -3.98 -5.71 -9.74
C GLN A 33 -2.76 -5.74 -10.66
N SER A 34 -2.53 -4.66 -11.39
CA SER A 34 -1.38 -4.51 -12.28
C SER A 34 -0.80 -3.10 -12.17
N PRO A 35 -0.28 -2.71 -10.99
CA PRO A 35 0.30 -1.38 -10.83
C PRO A 35 1.58 -1.25 -11.65
N ARG A 36 1.80 -0.08 -12.23
CA ARG A 36 2.99 0.21 -13.05
C ARG A 36 4.11 0.85 -12.26
N VAL A 37 3.83 1.27 -11.03
CA VAL A 37 4.78 2.00 -10.20
C VAL A 37 4.84 1.34 -8.84
N MET A 38 6.07 1.12 -8.36
CA MET A 38 6.34 0.71 -6.99
C MET A 38 6.89 1.92 -6.23
N VAL A 39 6.37 2.16 -5.04
CA VAL A 39 6.86 3.22 -4.15
C VAL A 39 7.39 2.58 -2.88
N ILE A 40 8.65 2.86 -2.56
CA ILE A 40 9.24 2.49 -1.27
C ILE A 40 9.32 3.77 -0.45
N ALA A 41 8.57 3.84 0.64
CA ALA A 41 8.40 5.05 1.39
C ALA A 41 8.60 4.83 2.89
N CYS A 42 8.71 5.93 3.63
CA CYS A 42 8.81 5.89 5.08
C CYS A 42 7.46 5.50 5.71
N SER A 43 7.52 4.85 6.86
CA SER A 43 6.34 4.51 7.64
C SER A 43 5.72 5.72 8.35
N ASP A 44 6.33 6.88 8.26
CA ASP A 44 5.81 8.11 8.84
C ASP A 44 4.44 8.44 8.27
N SER A 45 3.46 8.63 9.16
CA SER A 45 2.06 8.84 8.75
C SER A 45 1.82 10.16 7.99
N ARG A 46 2.77 11.09 8.03
CA ARG A 46 2.67 12.36 7.33
C ARG A 46 2.92 12.25 5.82
N VAL A 47 3.47 11.13 5.37
CA VAL A 47 3.85 10.93 3.96
C VAL A 47 3.25 9.64 3.41
N ASP A 48 1.95 9.53 3.47
CA ASP A 48 1.25 8.38 2.87
C ASP A 48 1.27 8.53 1.34
N PRO A 49 1.94 7.62 0.60
CA PRO A 49 2.06 7.74 -0.86
C PRO A 49 0.72 7.81 -1.59
N ALA A 50 -0.26 7.03 -1.17
CA ALA A 50 -1.56 7.02 -1.84
C ALA A 50 -2.26 8.37 -1.72
N GLN A 51 -2.14 9.04 -0.57
CA GLN A 51 -2.72 10.35 -0.37
C GLN A 51 -1.96 11.45 -1.13
N ILE A 52 -0.62 11.41 -1.05
CA ILE A 52 0.22 12.44 -1.69
C ILE A 52 0.05 12.43 -3.20
N PHE A 53 -0.02 11.25 -3.80
CA PHE A 53 -0.14 11.10 -5.24
C PHE A 53 -1.59 11.00 -5.72
N ASP A 54 -2.55 11.09 -4.81
CA ASP A 54 -3.99 11.04 -5.11
C ASP A 54 -4.34 9.81 -5.96
N THR A 55 -3.85 8.65 -5.55
CA THR A 55 -4.07 7.40 -6.27
C THR A 55 -5.27 6.63 -5.72
N SER A 56 -5.90 5.88 -6.60
CA SER A 56 -6.96 4.94 -6.23
C SER A 56 -6.37 3.60 -5.81
N PRO A 57 -7.14 2.76 -5.12
CA PRO A 57 -6.66 1.43 -4.73
C PRO A 57 -6.16 0.63 -5.93
N GLY A 58 -4.99 0.00 -5.76
CA GLY A 58 -4.38 -0.85 -6.79
C GLY A 58 -3.58 -0.13 -7.86
N GLU A 59 -3.52 1.21 -7.84
CA GLU A 59 -2.77 1.96 -8.85
C GLU A 59 -1.26 1.95 -8.62
N ILE A 60 -0.85 1.88 -7.35
CA ILE A 60 0.58 1.80 -6.99
C ILE A 60 0.83 0.61 -6.07
N PHE A 61 2.03 0.05 -6.16
CA PHE A 61 2.50 -1.02 -5.29
C PHE A 61 3.39 -0.37 -4.23
N VAL A 62 2.98 -0.41 -2.96
CA VAL A 62 3.61 0.37 -1.90
C VAL A 62 4.23 -0.53 -0.85
N VAL A 63 5.49 -0.26 -0.50
CA VAL A 63 6.16 -0.82 0.66
C VAL A 63 6.62 0.33 1.53
N ARG A 64 6.36 0.24 2.83
CA ARG A 64 6.78 1.27 3.78
C ARG A 64 7.60 0.64 4.89
N ASN A 65 8.69 1.30 5.25
CA ASN A 65 9.50 0.95 6.40
C ASN A 65 10.08 2.22 7.00
N VAL A 66 10.65 2.11 8.20
CA VAL A 66 11.26 3.28 8.85
C VAL A 66 12.44 3.74 8.02
N ALA A 67 12.42 5.01 7.63
CA ALA A 67 13.43 5.69 6.82
C ALA A 67 13.48 5.27 5.34
N ALA A 68 12.45 4.60 4.83
CA ALA A 68 12.34 4.22 3.41
C ALA A 68 13.59 3.48 2.89
N LEU A 69 14.09 2.53 3.65
CA LEU A 69 15.33 1.83 3.34
C LEU A 69 15.13 0.83 2.21
N VAL A 70 16.08 0.82 1.25
CA VAL A 70 16.15 -0.18 0.19
C VAL A 70 17.40 -1.02 0.46
N PRO A 71 17.26 -2.32 0.79
CA PRO A 71 18.42 -3.16 1.06
C PRO A 71 19.19 -3.46 -0.24
N PRO A 72 20.47 -3.80 -0.13
CA PRO A 72 21.24 -4.26 -1.28
C PRO A 72 20.67 -5.57 -1.81
N PHE A 73 20.88 -5.84 -3.10
CA PHE A 73 20.51 -7.11 -3.70
C PHE A 73 21.31 -8.25 -3.06
N GLU A 74 20.61 -9.26 -2.58
CA GLU A 74 21.21 -10.42 -1.95
C GLU A 74 20.70 -11.71 -2.56
N THR A 75 21.60 -12.68 -2.70
CA THR A 75 21.27 -14.01 -3.21
C THR A 75 21.19 -15.07 -2.10
N THR A 76 21.50 -14.70 -0.86
CA THR A 76 21.42 -15.61 0.28
C THR A 76 19.96 -15.93 0.62
N PRO A 77 19.65 -17.20 1.00
CA PRO A 77 18.27 -17.59 1.27
C PRO A 77 17.78 -17.12 2.65
N VAL A 78 17.80 -15.82 2.90
CA VAL A 78 17.26 -15.19 4.11
C VAL A 78 16.02 -14.39 3.74
N ARG A 79 15.13 -14.24 4.72
CA ARG A 79 13.86 -13.55 4.51
C ARG A 79 14.00 -12.05 4.81
N HIS A 80 13.89 -11.24 3.77
CA HIS A 80 13.91 -9.79 3.89
C HIS A 80 12.64 -9.23 3.25
N GLY A 81 11.76 -8.60 4.05
CA GLY A 81 10.46 -8.15 3.59
C GLY A 81 10.51 -7.18 2.43
N VAL A 82 11.40 -6.17 2.48
CA VAL A 82 11.52 -5.18 1.39
C VAL A 82 12.11 -5.81 0.14
N SER A 83 13.12 -6.66 0.28
CA SER A 83 13.72 -7.39 -0.84
C SER A 83 12.70 -8.29 -1.52
N ALA A 84 11.90 -9.03 -0.74
CA ALA A 84 10.86 -9.90 -1.28
C ALA A 84 9.81 -9.09 -2.04
N ALA A 85 9.39 -7.94 -1.51
CA ALA A 85 8.42 -7.08 -2.16
C ALA A 85 8.97 -6.51 -3.47
N LEU A 86 10.21 -6.09 -3.48
CA LEU A 86 10.87 -5.57 -4.68
C LEU A 86 10.99 -6.64 -5.75
N GLU A 87 11.41 -7.85 -5.38
CA GLU A 87 11.48 -8.97 -6.32
C GLU A 87 10.11 -9.29 -6.91
N PHE A 88 9.08 -9.32 -6.08
CA PHE A 88 7.72 -9.55 -6.53
C PHE A 88 7.29 -8.49 -7.54
N ALA A 89 7.52 -7.23 -7.23
CA ALA A 89 7.10 -6.12 -8.09
C ALA A 89 7.80 -6.12 -9.44
N VAL A 90 9.07 -6.49 -9.48
CA VAL A 90 9.87 -6.46 -10.72
C VAL A 90 9.63 -7.72 -11.56
N GLN A 91 9.45 -8.88 -10.94
CA GLN A 91 9.40 -10.17 -11.65
C GLN A 91 7.97 -10.64 -11.93
N VAL A 92 7.02 -10.16 -11.18
CA VAL A 92 5.61 -10.52 -11.33
C VAL A 92 4.79 -9.34 -11.81
#